data_39501d12c5a10f85ddbdaffc263d16d6
#
_entry.id   39501d12c5a10f85ddbdaffc263d16d6
#
_cell.length_a   1.000
_cell.length_b   1.000
_cell.length_c   1.000
_cell.angle_alpha   90.00
_cell.angle_beta   90.00
_cell.angle_gamma   90.00
#
_symmetry.space_group_name_H-M   'P 1'
#
loop_
_entity.id
_entity.type
_entity.pdbx_description
1 polymer ?
#
loop_
_entity_poly.entity_id
_entity_poly.type
_entity_poly.pdbx_seq_one_letter_code
_entity_poly.pdbx_strand_id
1 'polypeptide(L)'
;MNLSVALSSGDGRSLDGDIVVKLIDVRPDGVQMHVRGDVRPLRYRKGFGSPVPAKDGKKLRVAFTMPDIDHYFLPGHRLMVQVQASWFPLIAFNPQTYLENQYAAAAADYLPVTVGIEAGGSFLSLPVLD
;
A
#
# COMPACT_ATOMS: atom_id res chain seq x y z
N MET A 1 8.21 -4.26 6.00
CA MET A 1 7.98 -3.88 4.59
C MET A 1 8.54 -2.49 4.33
N ASN A 2 9.28 -2.32 3.26
CA ASN A 2 9.77 -1.04 2.75
C ASN A 2 9.42 -0.91 1.28
N LEU A 3 8.80 0.19 0.88
CA LEU A 3 8.40 0.44 -0.49
C LEU A 3 8.92 1.80 -0.98
N SER A 4 9.39 1.84 -2.21
CA SER A 4 9.63 3.06 -2.96
C SER A 4 8.44 3.29 -3.88
N VAL A 5 7.67 4.34 -3.60
CA VAL A 5 6.38 4.63 -4.24
C VAL A 5 6.41 5.99 -4.88
N ALA A 6 5.77 6.16 -6.02
CA ALA A 6 5.48 7.47 -6.60
C ALA A 6 4.00 7.54 -6.97
N LEU A 7 3.37 8.66 -6.67
CA LEU A 7 2.04 9.01 -7.16
C LEU A 7 2.18 10.03 -8.28
N SER A 8 1.42 9.86 -9.36
CA SER A 8 1.42 10.82 -10.46
C SER A 8 0.01 11.09 -10.99
N SER A 9 -0.35 12.35 -11.04
CA SER A 9 -1.57 12.86 -11.66
C SER A 9 -1.29 13.62 -12.96
N GLY A 10 -0.06 14.13 -13.11
CA GLY A 10 0.36 14.93 -14.26
C GLY A 10 -0.08 16.41 -14.21
N ASP A 11 -0.77 16.84 -13.15
CA ASP A 11 -1.27 18.20 -13.00
C ASP A 11 -0.63 18.99 -11.83
N GLY A 12 0.31 18.37 -11.12
CA GLY A 12 1.09 19.00 -10.07
C GLY A 12 0.36 19.25 -8.76
N ARG A 13 -0.88 18.74 -8.59
CA ARG A 13 -1.64 18.91 -7.35
C ARG A 13 -1.01 18.16 -6.18
N SER A 14 -1.43 18.49 -4.97
CA SER A 14 -1.10 17.72 -3.77
C SER A 14 -1.91 16.41 -3.74
N LEU A 15 -1.21 15.31 -3.63
CA LEU A 15 -1.78 13.96 -3.72
C LEU A 15 -1.85 13.27 -2.37
N ASP A 16 -2.75 12.32 -2.29
CA ASP A 16 -2.85 11.34 -1.22
C ASP A 16 -3.07 9.94 -1.81
N GLY A 17 -3.17 8.94 -0.97
CA GLY A 17 -3.45 7.58 -1.39
C GLY A 17 -3.18 6.59 -0.27
N ASP A 18 -3.63 5.37 -0.46
CA ASP A 18 -3.38 4.26 0.43
C ASP A 18 -2.53 3.22 -0.27
N ILE A 19 -1.60 2.64 0.46
CA ILE A 19 -0.84 1.48 0.03
C ILE A 19 -1.30 0.28 0.85
N VAL A 20 -1.94 -0.64 0.19
CA VAL A 20 -2.34 -1.94 0.75
C VAL A 20 -1.31 -2.97 0.34
N VAL A 21 -0.79 -3.72 1.30
CA VAL A 21 0.12 -4.83 1.07
C VAL A 21 -0.53 -6.10 1.59
N LYS A 22 -0.54 -7.14 0.76
CA LYS A 22 -1.04 -8.47 1.13
C LYS A 22 0.05 -9.51 0.95
N LEU A 23 0.19 -10.39 1.93
CA LEU A 23 0.93 -11.63 1.80
C LEU A 23 -0.04 -12.73 1.42
N ILE A 24 0.32 -13.47 0.39
CA ILE A 24 -0.53 -14.50 -0.20
C ILE A 24 0.30 -15.78 -0.35
N ASP A 25 -0.27 -16.86 0.07
CA ASP A 25 0.24 -18.20 -0.18
C ASP A 25 -0.36 -18.72 -1.48
N VAL A 26 0.48 -18.89 -2.49
CA VAL A 26 0.08 -19.41 -3.81
C VAL A 26 0.38 -20.91 -3.86
N ARG A 27 -0.66 -21.72 -3.89
CA ARG A 27 -0.57 -23.18 -3.97
C ARG A 27 -0.09 -23.63 -5.35
N PRO A 28 0.41 -24.88 -5.47
CA PRO A 28 0.84 -25.43 -6.77
C PRO A 28 -0.27 -25.46 -7.83
N ASP A 29 -1.53 -25.58 -7.42
CA ASP A 29 -2.72 -25.55 -8.28
C ASP A 29 -3.13 -24.11 -8.71
N GLY A 30 -2.40 -23.08 -8.23
CA GLY A 30 -2.66 -21.67 -8.52
C GLY A 30 -3.64 -20.99 -7.59
N VAL A 31 -4.24 -21.71 -6.64
CA VAL A 31 -5.12 -21.10 -5.62
C VAL A 31 -4.31 -20.13 -4.77
N GLN A 32 -4.86 -18.94 -4.57
CA GLN A 32 -4.26 -17.85 -3.79
C GLN A 32 -4.98 -17.74 -2.44
N MET A 33 -4.26 -18.03 -1.38
CA MET A 33 -4.77 -17.92 -0.02
C MET A 33 -4.22 -16.66 0.65
N HIS A 34 -5.11 -15.75 1.06
CA HIS A 34 -4.74 -14.56 1.80
C HIS A 34 -4.23 -14.93 3.20
N VAL A 35 -2.99 -14.57 3.49
CA VAL A 35 -2.34 -14.86 4.78
C VAL A 35 -2.42 -13.66 5.71
N ARG A 36 -1.98 -12.51 5.23
CA ARG A 36 -1.99 -11.26 6.00
C ARG A 36 -2.08 -10.06 5.05
N GLY A 37 -2.77 -9.01 5.48
CA GLY A 37 -2.77 -7.72 4.81
C GLY A 37 -2.71 -6.57 5.80
N ASP A 38 -2.19 -5.46 5.35
CA ASP A 38 -2.19 -4.20 6.08
C ASP A 38 -2.26 -3.02 5.13
N VAL A 39 -2.65 -1.85 5.65
CA VAL A 39 -2.77 -0.61 4.90
C VAL A 39 -1.93 0.49 5.51
N ARG A 40 -1.25 1.23 4.67
CA ARG A 40 -0.53 2.44 5.07
C ARG A 40 -1.05 3.64 4.28
N PRO A 41 -1.84 4.52 4.90
CA PRO A 41 -2.20 5.79 4.29
C PRO A 41 -0.96 6.65 4.08
N LEU A 42 -0.74 7.11 2.86
CA LEU A 42 0.49 7.82 2.50
C LEU A 42 0.64 9.15 3.23
N ARG A 43 -0.46 9.81 3.60
CA ARG A 43 -0.44 11.02 4.42
C ARG A 43 0.24 10.81 5.77
N TYR A 44 0.18 9.60 6.33
CA TYR A 44 0.79 9.25 7.62
C TYR A 44 2.13 8.53 7.51
N ARG A 45 2.79 8.57 6.34
CA ARG A 45 4.08 7.91 6.13
C ARG A 45 5.20 8.38 7.05
N LYS A 46 5.07 9.60 7.61
CA LYS A 46 6.03 10.18 8.58
C LYS A 46 5.58 10.08 10.03
N GLY A 47 4.40 9.50 10.27
CA GLY A 47 3.80 9.37 11.61
C GLY A 47 2.35 9.86 11.63
N PHE A 48 1.57 9.32 12.55
CA PHE A 48 0.13 9.61 12.63
C PHE A 48 -0.22 11.03 13.12
N GLY A 49 0.69 11.70 13.83
CA GLY A 49 0.45 13.04 14.37
C GLY A 49 0.61 14.19 13.35
N SER A 50 1.16 13.92 12.17
CA SER A 50 1.48 14.97 11.20
C SER A 50 1.22 14.49 9.77
N PRO A 51 -0.02 14.58 9.29
CA PRO A 51 -0.33 14.22 7.91
C PRO A 51 0.40 15.14 6.93
N VAL A 52 1.00 14.54 5.89
CA VAL A 52 1.78 15.26 4.88
C VAL A 52 1.35 14.82 3.48
N PRO A 53 1.00 15.76 2.57
CA PRO A 53 0.65 15.41 1.21
C PRO A 53 1.81 14.75 0.47
N ALA A 54 1.49 13.94 -0.51
CA ALA A 54 2.42 13.49 -1.53
C ALA A 54 2.54 14.57 -2.62
N LYS A 55 3.77 14.77 -3.11
CA LYS A 55 4.01 15.63 -4.27
C LYS A 55 3.95 14.83 -5.55
N ASP A 56 3.26 15.36 -6.55
CA ASP A 56 3.13 14.72 -7.86
C ASP A 56 4.49 14.31 -8.44
N GLY A 57 4.59 13.08 -8.91
CA GLY A 57 5.78 12.49 -9.50
C GLY A 57 6.99 12.30 -8.57
N LYS A 58 6.90 12.67 -7.29
CA LYS A 58 8.03 12.52 -6.37
C LYS A 58 8.03 11.15 -5.71
N LYS A 59 9.22 10.54 -5.64
CA LYS A 59 9.43 9.28 -4.92
C LYS A 59 9.22 9.47 -3.43
N LEU A 60 8.51 8.55 -2.82
CA LEU A 60 8.21 8.47 -1.40
C LEU A 60 8.75 7.15 -0.86
N ARG A 61 9.35 7.19 0.32
CA ARG A 61 9.66 5.99 1.06
C ARG A 61 8.54 5.69 2.04
N VAL A 62 8.00 4.48 1.96
CA VAL A 62 6.91 3.99 2.82
C VAL A 62 7.43 2.76 3.56
N ALA A 63 7.60 2.89 4.87
CA ALA A 63 8.05 1.81 5.72
C ALA A 63 7.03 1.54 6.82
N PHE A 64 6.71 0.27 7.06
CA PHE A 64 5.84 -0.14 8.15
C PHE A 64 6.04 -1.61 8.48
N THR A 65 5.69 -1.97 9.71
CA THR A 65 5.63 -3.36 10.16
C THR A 65 4.21 -3.86 9.97
N MET A 66 4.07 -4.97 9.29
CA MET A 66 2.78 -5.66 9.18
C MET A 66 2.50 -6.39 10.50
N PRO A 67 1.22 -6.63 10.83
CA PRO A 67 0.87 -7.45 11.99
C PRO A 67 1.49 -8.85 11.89
N ASP A 68 1.88 -9.39 13.04
CA ASP A 68 2.50 -10.71 13.14
C ASP A 68 1.56 -11.80 12.61
N ILE A 69 2.17 -12.83 12.05
CA ILE A 69 1.50 -14.04 11.56
C ILE A 69 2.27 -15.27 11.99
N ASP A 70 1.54 -16.35 12.20
CA ASP A 70 2.06 -17.70 12.28
C ASP A 70 1.49 -18.47 11.06
N HIS A 71 2.33 -18.71 10.07
CA HIS A 71 1.95 -19.38 8.82
C HIS A 71 3.08 -20.23 8.28
N TYR A 72 2.76 -21.44 7.89
CA TYR A 72 3.68 -22.39 7.29
C TYR A 72 3.41 -22.54 5.79
N PHE A 73 4.39 -22.18 4.97
CA PHE A 73 4.35 -22.42 3.52
C PHE A 73 4.76 -23.87 3.22
N LEU A 74 3.85 -24.64 2.71
CA LEU A 74 4.10 -26.03 2.35
C LEU A 74 5.09 -26.15 1.17
N PRO A 75 5.81 -27.28 1.03
CA PRO A 75 6.66 -27.52 -0.14
C PRO A 75 5.89 -27.33 -1.45
N GLY A 76 6.49 -26.61 -2.41
CA GLY A 76 5.87 -26.27 -3.69
C GLY A 76 4.96 -25.04 -3.67
N HIS A 77 4.60 -24.50 -2.50
CA HIS A 77 3.90 -23.22 -2.39
C HIS A 77 4.85 -22.05 -2.68
N ARG A 78 4.28 -20.90 -3.04
CA ARG A 78 5.04 -19.66 -3.31
C ARG A 78 4.48 -18.50 -2.52
N LEU A 79 5.38 -17.75 -1.90
CA LEU A 79 5.02 -16.47 -1.30
C LEU A 79 4.80 -15.43 -2.40
N MET A 80 3.62 -14.81 -2.42
CA MET A 80 3.35 -13.66 -3.26
C MET A 80 3.10 -12.42 -2.38
N VAL A 81 3.72 -11.31 -2.77
CA VAL A 81 3.44 -9.99 -2.19
C VAL A 81 2.60 -9.22 -3.20
N GLN A 82 1.41 -8.83 -2.82
CA GLN A 82 0.52 -8.02 -3.62
C GLN A 82 0.47 -6.60 -3.04
N VAL A 83 0.69 -5.59 -3.89
CA VAL A 83 0.58 -4.18 -3.53
C VAL A 83 -0.57 -3.57 -4.31
N GLN A 84 -1.46 -2.88 -3.61
CA GLN A 84 -2.69 -2.31 -4.15
C GLN A 84 -2.90 -0.88 -3.62
N ALA A 85 -3.69 -0.09 -4.33
CA ALA A 85 -4.07 1.27 -3.94
C ALA A 85 -5.44 1.34 -3.25
N SER A 86 -6.14 0.22 -3.10
CA SER A 86 -7.48 0.16 -2.51
C SER A 86 -7.77 -1.23 -1.94
N TRP A 87 -8.60 -1.29 -0.91
CA TRP A 87 -9.13 -2.53 -0.33
C TRP A 87 -10.60 -2.36 0.09
N PHE A 88 -11.38 -1.87 -0.85
CA PHE A 88 -12.83 -1.71 -0.62
C PHE A 88 -13.52 -3.09 -0.52
N PRO A 89 -14.51 -3.28 0.36
CA PRO A 89 -15.10 -2.28 1.28
C PRO A 89 -14.44 -2.21 2.66
N LEU A 90 -13.36 -2.98 2.90
CA LEU A 90 -12.69 -3.01 4.20
C LEU A 90 -12.06 -1.64 4.54
N ILE A 91 -11.51 -0.98 3.54
CA ILE A 91 -10.95 0.37 3.64
C ILE A 91 -11.75 1.27 2.70
N ALA A 92 -12.17 2.44 3.20
CA ALA A 92 -12.86 3.44 2.39
C ALA A 92 -11.98 3.91 1.22
N PHE A 93 -12.60 4.29 0.10
CA PHE A 93 -11.85 4.87 -1.01
C PHE A 93 -11.17 6.16 -0.60
N ASN A 94 -9.90 6.28 -0.94
CA ASN A 94 -9.16 7.52 -0.84
C ASN A 94 -9.44 8.38 -2.08
N PRO A 95 -9.75 9.69 -1.95
CA PRO A 95 -10.00 10.56 -3.09
C PRO A 95 -8.76 10.77 -3.97
N GLN A 96 -7.58 10.40 -3.48
CA GLN A 96 -6.26 10.58 -4.12
C GLN A 96 -5.85 12.04 -4.31
N THR A 97 -6.73 12.97 -4.01
CA THR A 97 -6.43 14.38 -3.81
C THR A 97 -6.23 14.61 -2.31
N TYR A 98 -5.19 15.35 -1.93
CA TYR A 98 -4.95 15.65 -0.53
C TYR A 98 -5.97 16.67 -0.01
N LEU A 99 -6.77 16.26 0.96
CA LEU A 99 -7.70 17.08 1.72
C LEU A 99 -7.35 16.95 3.21
N GLU A 100 -7.53 18.01 3.99
CA GLU A 100 -7.33 17.95 5.45
C GLU A 100 -8.22 16.88 6.07
N ASN A 101 -9.49 16.85 5.68
CA ASN A 101 -10.45 15.81 6.04
C ASN A 101 -10.87 15.02 4.78
N GLN A 102 -10.29 13.85 4.58
CA GLN A 102 -10.62 12.98 3.44
C GLN A 102 -12.07 12.48 3.44
N TYR A 103 -12.72 12.44 4.61
CA TYR A 103 -14.11 11.97 4.73
C TYR A 103 -15.13 13.07 4.33
N ALA A 104 -14.66 14.30 4.14
CA ALA A 104 -15.47 15.39 3.61
C ALA A 104 -15.32 15.54 2.08
N ALA A 105 -14.66 14.60 1.41
CA ALA A 105 -14.45 14.62 -0.03
C ALA A 105 -15.78 14.60 -0.79
N ALA A 106 -15.95 15.51 -1.73
CA ALA A 106 -17.03 15.48 -2.71
C ALA A 106 -16.67 14.56 -3.88
N ALA A 107 -17.64 14.17 -4.70
CA ALA A 107 -17.40 13.31 -5.86
C ALA A 107 -16.33 13.88 -6.82
N ALA A 108 -16.25 15.20 -6.94
CA ALA A 108 -15.26 15.88 -7.79
C ALA A 108 -13.82 15.79 -7.28
N ASP A 109 -13.62 15.43 -6.01
CA ASP A 109 -12.28 15.28 -5.41
C ASP A 109 -11.66 13.91 -5.72
N TYR A 110 -12.47 12.95 -6.15
CA TYR A 110 -12.01 11.60 -6.53
C TYR A 110 -11.43 11.64 -7.94
N LEU A 111 -10.13 11.86 -8.02
CA LEU A 111 -9.43 12.00 -9.29
C LEU A 111 -8.43 10.86 -9.50
N PRO A 112 -8.27 10.38 -10.75
CA PRO A 112 -7.37 9.27 -11.03
C PRO A 112 -5.92 9.64 -10.75
N VAL A 113 -5.17 8.68 -10.16
CA VAL A 113 -3.73 8.79 -9.91
C VAL A 113 -3.07 7.47 -10.30
N THR A 114 -1.93 7.58 -10.97
CA THR A 114 -1.06 6.43 -11.21
C THR A 114 -0.18 6.20 -9.98
N VAL A 115 -0.19 4.96 -9.47
CA VAL A 115 0.69 4.53 -8.38
C VAL A 115 1.81 3.68 -8.96
N GLY A 116 3.04 4.22 -8.95
CA GLY A 116 4.22 3.50 -9.36
C GLY A 116 4.95 2.87 -8.17
N ILE A 117 5.37 1.62 -8.29
CA ILE A 117 6.21 0.92 -7.32
C ILE A 117 7.56 0.62 -7.98
N GLU A 118 8.64 1.07 -7.34
CA GLU A 118 10.01 0.82 -7.81
C GLU A 118 10.54 -0.48 -7.18
N ALA A 119 10.64 -1.53 -7.97
CA ALA A 119 11.06 -2.85 -7.48
C ALA A 119 12.47 -2.83 -6.85
N GLY A 120 13.43 -2.15 -7.48
CA GLY A 120 14.81 -2.04 -6.96
C GLY A 120 14.96 -1.26 -5.65
N GLY A 121 13.94 -0.48 -5.26
CA GLY A 121 13.90 0.28 -4.00
C GLY A 121 12.94 -0.29 -2.97
N SER A 122 12.32 -1.44 -3.25
CA SER A 122 11.29 -2.05 -2.40
C SER A 122 11.73 -3.43 -1.92
N PHE A 123 11.46 -3.74 -0.65
CA PHE A 123 11.75 -5.06 -0.08
C PHE A 123 10.85 -5.42 1.09
N LEU A 124 10.70 -6.70 1.31
CA LEU A 124 10.05 -7.31 2.46
C LEU A 124 11.10 -8.07 3.28
N SER A 125 11.14 -7.83 4.60
CA SER A 125 11.86 -8.66 5.55
C SER A 125 10.86 -9.52 6.31
N LEU A 126 11.09 -10.82 6.33
CA LEU A 126 10.27 -11.80 7.06
C LEU A 126 11.19 -12.50 8.08
N PRO A 127 10.84 -12.51 9.38
CA PRO A 127 11.43 -13.45 10.30
C PRO A 127 10.95 -14.86 9.93
N VAL A 128 11.86 -15.81 9.92
CA VAL A 128 11.58 -17.22 9.66
C VAL A 128 12.02 -18.01 10.89
N LEU A 129 11.17 -18.91 11.35
CA LEU A 129 11.53 -19.87 12.41
C LEU A 129 12.20 -21.08 11.75
N ASP A 130 13.26 -21.57 12.38
CA ASP A 130 13.99 -22.81 12.00
C ASP A 130 13.19 -24.05 12.37
#